data_d14b188120164eae4da0550171a09451
#
_entry.id   d14b188120164eae4da0550171a09451
#
_cell.length_a   1.000
_cell.length_b   1.000
_cell.length_c   1.000
_cell.angle_alpha   90.00
_cell.angle_beta   90.00
_cell.angle_gamma   90.00
#
_symmetry.space_group_name_H-M   'P 1'
#
loop_
_entity.id
_entity.type
_entity.pdbx_description
1 polymer ?
#
loop_
_entity_poly.entity_id
_entity_poly.type
_entity_poly.pdbx_seq_one_letter_code
_entity_poly.pdbx_strand_id
1 'polypeptide(L)'
;MRSKAFFINGGAGRVICSIPGLEKYAETHDDFVIVCEGGMNFFKGHPVLHEYAYDLWHKGLFKDKLKDRDCESPEPYRRWHYYNQKCSLTQAYDMEINGLDEPRELPTPTVKVTKQEGISALNTIENIKNQTGKDKCIVIQPFGRGVQNTDGYIFDPSSRSFNVSDIAEIINDLKKDYAVIIMSEFPFETGDSKHEHALPQVPDIRLWAGLIQCSDHFLGCDSVGQHIAKAVGTTVTAVIGSTFPINISYPDDKDFDIIDIGIKNGRVFSPLRLTQEDQQDMYNDECMSMSKDDIKEVIDSCRKRLGKPSTRKKVKKETTKAESCCDDPSCPTSTVKTKKGFGS
;
A
#
# COMPACT_ATOMS: atom_id res chain seq x y z
N MET A 1 -21.41 -8.17 30.15
CA MET A 1 -21.40 -8.25 28.67
C MET A 1 -20.26 -9.18 28.31
N ARG A 2 -20.39 -10.07 27.33
CA ARG A 2 -19.25 -10.90 26.90
C ARG A 2 -18.23 -10.03 26.19
N SER A 3 -16.96 -10.40 26.31
CA SER A 3 -15.91 -9.73 25.53
C SER A 3 -16.03 -10.05 24.05
N LYS A 4 -15.57 -9.15 23.19
CA LYS A 4 -15.75 -9.24 21.74
C LYS A 4 -14.51 -9.75 21.03
N ALA A 5 -14.73 -10.39 19.87
CA ALA A 5 -13.69 -10.67 18.88
C ALA A 5 -14.15 -10.08 17.54
N PHE A 6 -13.39 -9.11 17.02
CA PHE A 6 -13.67 -8.45 15.75
C PHE A 6 -12.91 -9.11 14.61
N PHE A 7 -13.63 -9.58 13.60
CA PHE A 7 -13.07 -10.16 12.40
C PHE A 7 -13.00 -9.09 11.30
N ILE A 8 -11.80 -8.62 10.99
CA ILE A 8 -11.57 -7.65 9.91
C ILE A 8 -11.27 -8.42 8.64
N ASN A 9 -12.34 -8.70 7.90
CA ASN A 9 -12.27 -9.49 6.66
C ASN A 9 -11.81 -8.64 5.47
N GLY A 10 -11.12 -9.28 4.53
CA GLY A 10 -10.70 -8.69 3.27
C GLY A 10 -9.29 -8.15 3.27
N GLY A 11 -9.01 -7.19 2.38
CA GLY A 11 -7.65 -6.73 2.11
C GLY A 11 -7.08 -5.81 3.19
N ALA A 12 -5.75 -5.65 3.13
CA ALA A 12 -4.96 -4.87 4.07
C ALA A 12 -5.41 -3.39 4.24
N GLY A 13 -6.01 -2.79 3.21
CA GLY A 13 -6.58 -1.43 3.30
C GLY A 13 -7.73 -1.33 4.30
N ARG A 14 -8.55 -2.38 4.41
CA ARG A 14 -9.64 -2.44 5.41
C ARG A 14 -9.10 -2.46 6.84
N VAL A 15 -8.00 -3.17 7.06
CA VAL A 15 -7.34 -3.19 8.37
C VAL A 15 -6.88 -1.79 8.76
N ILE A 16 -6.22 -1.05 7.87
CA ILE A 16 -5.81 0.33 8.16
C ILE A 16 -7.02 1.21 8.46
N CYS A 17 -8.09 1.11 7.66
CA CYS A 17 -9.31 1.89 7.87
C CYS A 17 -10.04 1.55 9.19
N SER A 18 -9.88 0.34 9.72
CA SER A 18 -10.49 -0.07 10.99
C SER A 18 -9.71 0.42 12.23
N ILE A 19 -8.43 0.80 12.09
CA ILE A 19 -7.57 1.18 13.22
C ILE A 19 -8.19 2.27 14.09
N PRO A 20 -8.66 3.42 13.57
CA PRO A 20 -9.20 4.48 14.42
C PRO A 20 -10.44 4.07 15.22
N GLY A 21 -11.32 3.26 14.62
CA GLY A 21 -12.49 2.73 15.33
C GLY A 21 -12.11 1.74 16.44
N LEU A 22 -11.10 0.90 16.20
CA LEU A 22 -10.56 -0.03 17.20
C LEU A 22 -9.81 0.69 18.32
N GLU A 23 -9.07 1.77 18.02
CA GLU A 23 -8.47 2.64 19.04
C GLU A 23 -9.54 3.24 19.95
N LYS A 24 -10.64 3.71 19.35
CA LYS A 24 -11.78 4.26 20.13
C LYS A 24 -12.46 3.19 20.98
N TYR A 25 -12.56 1.96 20.50
CA TYR A 25 -13.07 0.84 21.28
C TYR A 25 -12.16 0.53 22.49
N ALA A 26 -10.86 0.54 22.28
CA ALA A 26 -9.86 0.28 23.31
C ALA A 26 -9.82 1.36 24.42
N GLU A 27 -10.34 2.57 24.20
CA GLU A 27 -10.44 3.60 25.26
C GLU A 27 -11.35 3.17 26.43
N THR A 28 -12.29 2.26 26.17
CA THR A 28 -13.30 1.83 27.17
C THR A 28 -13.37 0.32 27.40
N HIS A 29 -12.61 -0.45 26.62
CA HIS A 29 -12.59 -1.92 26.69
C HIS A 29 -11.14 -2.42 26.65
N ASP A 30 -10.77 -3.22 27.63
CA ASP A 30 -9.43 -3.81 27.78
C ASP A 30 -9.37 -5.32 27.46
N ASP A 31 -10.54 -5.95 27.26
CA ASP A 31 -10.65 -7.37 26.90
C ASP A 31 -11.41 -7.57 25.57
N PHE A 32 -10.67 -7.55 24.49
CA PHE A 32 -11.17 -7.86 23.15
C PHE A 32 -10.07 -8.49 22.29
N VAL A 33 -10.46 -9.00 21.13
CA VAL A 33 -9.54 -9.62 20.15
C VAL A 33 -9.84 -9.07 18.77
N ILE A 34 -8.78 -8.86 17.99
CA ILE A 34 -8.86 -8.49 16.57
C ILE A 34 -8.30 -9.65 15.76
N VAL A 35 -9.06 -10.16 14.82
CA VAL A 35 -8.64 -11.23 13.91
C VAL A 35 -8.68 -10.67 12.49
N CYS A 36 -7.56 -10.77 11.77
CA CYS A 36 -7.46 -10.26 10.42
C CYS A 36 -7.24 -11.39 9.41
N GLU A 37 -7.98 -11.33 8.30
CA GLU A 37 -7.73 -12.18 7.15
C GLU A 37 -6.42 -11.82 6.45
N GLY A 38 -6.10 -10.52 6.37
CA GLY A 38 -4.85 -10.01 5.81
C GLY A 38 -4.50 -8.66 6.41
N GLY A 39 -3.20 -8.33 6.46
CA GLY A 39 -2.74 -7.03 6.99
C GLY A 39 -2.65 -6.93 8.50
N MET A 40 -2.75 -8.03 9.26
CA MET A 40 -2.53 -8.06 10.71
C MET A 40 -1.20 -7.40 11.09
N ASN A 41 -0.20 -7.53 10.23
CA ASN A 41 1.11 -6.92 10.41
C ASN A 41 1.07 -5.39 10.61
N PHE A 42 0.02 -4.69 10.20
CA PHE A 42 -0.11 -3.24 10.44
C PHE A 42 -0.29 -2.88 11.92
N PHE A 43 -0.74 -3.82 12.74
CA PHE A 43 -0.78 -3.62 14.19
C PHE A 43 0.58 -3.79 14.89
N LYS A 44 1.59 -4.32 14.19
CA LYS A 44 2.93 -4.50 14.77
C LYS A 44 3.51 -3.16 15.21
N GLY A 45 3.85 -3.07 16.50
CA GLY A 45 4.37 -1.85 17.12
C GLY A 45 3.33 -0.75 17.34
N HIS A 46 2.06 -1.03 17.10
CA HIS A 46 0.97 -0.12 17.47
C HIS A 46 0.89 0.02 18.99
N PRO A 47 0.83 1.24 19.55
CA PRO A 47 0.98 1.44 20.99
C PRO A 47 -0.12 0.77 21.82
N VAL A 48 -1.31 0.59 21.27
CA VAL A 48 -2.49 0.03 21.96
C VAL A 48 -2.90 -1.31 21.39
N LEU A 49 -3.01 -1.43 20.05
CA LEU A 49 -3.71 -2.54 19.41
C LEU A 49 -2.85 -3.78 19.13
N HIS A 50 -1.52 -3.70 19.26
CA HIS A 50 -0.65 -4.81 18.83
C HIS A 50 -0.84 -6.10 19.64
N GLU A 51 -1.22 -6.00 20.91
CA GLU A 51 -1.43 -7.16 21.78
C GLU A 51 -2.78 -7.85 21.56
N TYR A 52 -3.72 -7.16 20.91
CA TYR A 52 -5.06 -7.67 20.64
C TYR A 52 -5.20 -8.32 19.26
N ALA A 53 -4.21 -8.11 18.35
CA ALA A 53 -4.31 -8.49 16.94
C ALA A 53 -3.66 -9.84 16.63
N TYR A 54 -4.41 -10.68 15.94
CA TYR A 54 -4.01 -12.03 15.54
C TYR A 54 -4.35 -12.27 14.06
N ASP A 55 -3.56 -13.12 13.38
CA ASP A 55 -3.93 -13.64 12.08
C ASP A 55 -4.81 -14.90 12.21
N LEU A 56 -5.48 -15.27 11.14
CA LEU A 56 -6.36 -16.45 11.11
C LEU A 56 -5.61 -17.77 11.39
N TRP A 57 -4.29 -17.78 11.21
CA TRP A 57 -3.45 -18.97 11.34
C TRP A 57 -2.78 -19.08 12.73
N HIS A 58 -3.11 -18.14 13.62
CA HIS A 58 -2.54 -18.14 14.98
C HIS A 58 -2.84 -19.46 15.69
N LYS A 59 -1.78 -20.14 16.15
CA LYS A 59 -1.91 -21.43 16.83
C LYS A 59 -2.73 -21.28 18.11
N GLY A 60 -3.79 -22.06 18.24
CA GLY A 60 -4.68 -22.01 19.39
C GLY A 60 -5.70 -20.87 19.35
N LEU A 61 -5.85 -20.15 18.22
CA LEU A 61 -6.74 -19.00 18.08
C LEU A 61 -8.13 -19.25 18.70
N PHE A 62 -8.78 -20.35 18.33
CA PHE A 62 -10.12 -20.66 18.85
C PHE A 62 -10.09 -20.89 20.37
N LYS A 63 -9.22 -21.83 20.84
CA LYS A 63 -9.21 -22.26 22.23
C LYS A 63 -8.82 -21.15 23.20
N ASP A 64 -7.79 -20.38 22.81
CA ASP A 64 -7.11 -19.47 23.73
C ASP A 64 -7.58 -18.01 23.59
N LYS A 65 -8.22 -17.68 22.45
CA LYS A 65 -8.57 -16.29 22.11
C LYS A 65 -10.04 -16.06 21.77
N LEU A 66 -10.72 -17.02 21.13
CA LEU A 66 -12.10 -16.80 20.65
C LEU A 66 -13.17 -17.48 21.51
N LYS A 67 -12.80 -18.55 22.23
CA LYS A 67 -13.74 -19.28 23.07
C LYS A 67 -14.35 -18.33 24.11
N ASP A 68 -15.67 -18.42 24.27
CA ASP A 68 -16.47 -17.62 25.21
C ASP A 68 -16.57 -16.11 24.88
N ARG A 69 -16.18 -15.67 23.66
CA ARG A 69 -16.34 -14.32 23.13
C ARG A 69 -17.51 -14.22 22.16
N ASP A 70 -18.08 -13.04 22.06
CA ASP A 70 -19.01 -12.70 20.99
C ASP A 70 -18.18 -12.32 19.74
N CYS A 71 -18.32 -13.12 18.67
CA CYS A 71 -17.61 -12.93 17.41
C CYS A 71 -18.41 -12.02 16.48
N GLU A 72 -17.85 -10.90 16.09
CA GLU A 72 -18.47 -9.92 15.21
C GLU A 72 -17.62 -9.67 13.95
N SER A 73 -18.26 -9.59 12.81
CA SER A 73 -17.63 -9.17 11.55
C SER A 73 -18.20 -7.81 11.17
N PRO A 74 -17.48 -6.72 11.40
CA PRO A 74 -17.93 -5.40 10.98
C PRO A 74 -18.16 -5.34 9.46
N GLU A 75 -19.35 -4.88 9.04
CA GLU A 75 -19.75 -4.78 7.65
C GLU A 75 -20.05 -3.33 7.24
N PRO A 76 -19.02 -2.49 7.12
CA PRO A 76 -19.17 -1.04 6.90
C PRO A 76 -19.90 -0.71 5.62
N TYR A 77 -19.85 -1.59 4.60
CA TYR A 77 -20.47 -1.40 3.30
C TYR A 77 -22.01 -1.43 3.33
N ARG A 78 -22.60 -1.92 4.41
CA ARG A 78 -24.06 -1.97 4.63
C ARG A 78 -24.57 -0.78 5.44
N ARG A 79 -23.69 0.07 5.95
CA ARG A 79 -24.09 1.29 6.65
C ARG A 79 -24.71 2.28 5.68
N TRP A 80 -25.89 2.79 6.02
CA TRP A 80 -26.62 3.77 5.20
C TRP A 80 -25.73 4.96 4.83
N HIS A 81 -25.00 5.49 5.82
CA HIS A 81 -24.10 6.62 5.63
C HIS A 81 -22.99 6.33 4.62
N TYR A 82 -22.47 5.11 4.61
CA TYR A 82 -21.41 4.73 3.68
C TYR A 82 -21.93 4.61 2.25
N TYR A 83 -22.94 3.79 2.00
CA TYR A 83 -23.39 3.60 0.61
C TYR A 83 -24.14 4.80 0.03
N ASN A 84 -24.58 5.76 0.86
CA ASN A 84 -25.08 7.06 0.44
C ASN A 84 -23.99 8.16 0.42
N GLN A 85 -22.72 7.82 0.51
CA GLN A 85 -21.57 8.71 0.42
C GLN A 85 -21.61 9.86 1.46
N LYS A 86 -22.00 9.55 2.69
CA LYS A 86 -22.05 10.48 3.82
C LYS A 86 -20.90 10.30 4.80
N CYS A 87 -20.13 9.23 4.67
CA CYS A 87 -18.96 8.96 5.51
C CYS A 87 -17.90 8.15 4.78
N SER A 88 -16.69 8.20 5.30
CA SER A 88 -15.56 7.39 4.85
C SER A 88 -15.67 5.94 5.34
N LEU A 89 -14.88 5.04 4.73
CA LEU A 89 -14.75 3.66 5.18
C LEU A 89 -14.26 3.58 6.64
N THR A 90 -13.38 4.48 7.05
CA THR A 90 -12.88 4.56 8.43
C THR A 90 -14.00 4.87 9.41
N GLN A 91 -14.84 5.85 9.10
CA GLN A 91 -16.00 6.21 9.93
C GLN A 91 -17.05 5.09 9.95
N ALA A 92 -17.28 4.43 8.82
CA ALA A 92 -18.20 3.32 8.75
C ALA A 92 -17.72 2.11 9.59
N TYR A 93 -16.42 1.83 9.63
CA TYR A 93 -15.84 0.84 10.55
C TYR A 93 -16.03 1.24 12.02
N ASP A 94 -15.80 2.51 12.33
CA ASP A 94 -16.03 3.00 13.70
C ASP A 94 -17.48 2.83 14.13
N MET A 95 -18.42 3.15 13.26
CA MET A 95 -19.85 2.97 13.52
C MET A 95 -20.20 1.50 13.81
N GLU A 96 -19.63 0.56 13.04
CA GLU A 96 -19.85 -0.88 13.25
C GLU A 96 -19.22 -1.38 14.55
N ILE A 97 -17.97 -1.02 14.80
CA ILE A 97 -17.19 -1.50 15.96
C ILE A 97 -17.74 -0.94 17.26
N ASN A 98 -18.11 0.35 17.27
CA ASN A 98 -18.56 1.06 18.47
C ASN A 98 -20.08 1.17 18.59
N GLY A 99 -20.85 0.59 17.66
CA GLY A 99 -22.32 0.59 17.71
C GLY A 99 -22.93 1.99 17.59
N LEU A 100 -22.36 2.85 16.74
CA LEU A 100 -22.81 4.22 16.57
C LEU A 100 -23.87 4.33 15.46
N ASP A 101 -24.83 5.23 15.64
CA ASP A 101 -25.84 5.54 14.63
C ASP A 101 -25.34 6.60 13.64
N GLU A 102 -24.45 7.52 14.04
CA GLU A 102 -23.93 8.61 13.25
C GLU A 102 -22.40 8.56 13.14
N PRO A 103 -21.81 8.98 12.01
CA PRO A 103 -20.37 9.08 11.89
C PRO A 103 -19.82 10.23 12.74
N ARG A 104 -18.63 10.02 13.28
CA ARG A 104 -17.89 11.05 14.05
C ARG A 104 -16.53 11.33 13.46
N GLU A 105 -15.91 12.43 13.86
CA GLU A 105 -14.52 12.70 13.55
C GLU A 105 -13.60 11.68 14.23
N LEU A 106 -12.60 11.23 13.48
CA LEU A 106 -11.64 10.22 13.92
C LEU A 106 -10.20 10.71 13.72
N PRO A 107 -9.26 10.23 14.54
CA PRO A 107 -7.85 10.46 14.28
C PRO A 107 -7.42 9.79 12.97
N THR A 108 -6.32 10.26 12.40
CA THR A 108 -5.67 9.60 11.26
C THR A 108 -5.24 8.19 11.65
N PRO A 109 -5.52 7.16 10.82
CA PRO A 109 -5.00 5.83 11.07
C PRO A 109 -3.46 5.86 11.15
N THR A 110 -2.89 5.07 12.05
CA THR A 110 -1.46 5.06 12.31
C THR A 110 -0.85 3.70 12.04
N VAL A 111 0.20 3.66 11.21
CA VAL A 111 1.05 2.49 11.00
C VAL A 111 2.45 2.81 11.48
N LYS A 112 2.94 2.06 12.47
CA LYS A 112 4.27 2.27 13.05
C LYS A 112 5.31 1.47 12.27
N VAL A 113 6.11 2.14 11.46
CA VAL A 113 7.30 1.56 10.82
C VAL A 113 8.39 1.42 11.87
N THR A 114 8.96 0.23 12.04
CA THR A 114 10.04 -0.02 12.97
C THR A 114 11.35 0.61 12.46
N LYS A 115 12.29 0.86 13.36
CA LYS A 115 13.61 1.42 13.00
C LYS A 115 14.32 0.57 11.94
N GLN A 116 14.23 -0.76 12.04
CA GLN A 116 14.86 -1.68 11.09
C GLN A 116 14.19 -1.60 9.70
N GLU A 117 12.86 -1.58 9.65
CA GLU A 117 12.10 -1.41 8.40
C GLU A 117 12.42 -0.06 7.74
N GLY A 118 12.47 1.00 8.52
CA GLY A 118 12.83 2.34 8.04
C GLY A 118 14.25 2.43 7.48
N ILE A 119 15.23 1.82 8.16
CA ILE A 119 16.62 1.77 7.67
C ILE A 119 16.70 0.96 6.37
N SER A 120 16.01 -0.18 6.28
CA SER A 120 15.99 -1.01 5.07
C SER A 120 15.37 -0.24 3.90
N ALA A 121 14.24 0.41 4.13
CA ALA A 121 13.55 1.22 3.13
C ALA A 121 14.41 2.40 2.66
N LEU A 122 15.03 3.13 3.59
CA LEU A 122 15.89 4.25 3.28
C LEU A 122 17.10 3.82 2.43
N ASN A 123 17.76 2.72 2.79
CA ASN A 123 18.85 2.15 2.01
C ASN A 123 18.43 1.80 0.59
N THR A 124 17.23 1.20 0.43
CA THR A 124 16.68 0.87 -0.88
C THR A 124 16.46 2.14 -1.71
N ILE A 125 15.81 3.16 -1.14
CA ILE A 125 15.54 4.43 -1.83
C ILE A 125 16.86 5.13 -2.19
N GLU A 126 17.81 5.20 -1.27
CA GLU A 126 19.12 5.83 -1.52
C GLU A 126 19.88 5.11 -2.66
N ASN A 127 19.85 3.78 -2.69
CA ASN A 127 20.45 3.02 -3.77
C ASN A 127 19.81 3.35 -5.13
N ILE A 128 18.47 3.43 -5.20
CA ILE A 128 17.75 3.77 -6.42
C ILE A 128 18.03 5.22 -6.83
N LYS A 129 18.02 6.17 -5.90
CA LYS A 129 18.38 7.56 -6.17
C LYS A 129 19.80 7.67 -6.71
N ASN A 130 20.74 6.90 -6.18
CA ASN A 130 22.14 6.89 -6.66
C ASN A 130 22.28 6.24 -8.06
N GLN A 131 21.52 5.18 -8.33
CA GLN A 131 21.52 4.50 -9.64
C GLN A 131 20.95 5.40 -10.73
N THR A 132 19.84 6.07 -10.44
CA THR A 132 19.15 6.95 -11.39
C THR A 132 19.78 8.35 -11.48
N GLY A 133 20.57 8.76 -10.49
CA GLY A 133 21.12 10.12 -10.38
C GLY A 133 20.08 11.17 -10.00
N LYS A 134 18.90 10.73 -9.52
CA LYS A 134 17.80 11.62 -9.10
C LYS A 134 17.84 11.83 -7.59
N ASP A 135 17.42 13.00 -7.15
CA ASP A 135 17.45 13.37 -5.74
C ASP A 135 16.13 13.09 -5.02
N LYS A 136 15.03 13.11 -5.74
CA LYS A 136 13.68 12.82 -5.23
C LYS A 136 13.11 11.52 -5.76
N CYS A 137 12.31 10.85 -4.93
CA CYS A 137 11.75 9.55 -5.20
C CYS A 137 10.24 9.55 -5.06
N ILE A 138 9.55 8.93 -6.00
CA ILE A 138 8.12 8.66 -5.96
C ILE A 138 7.88 7.15 -5.94
N VAL A 139 6.96 6.71 -5.07
CA VAL A 139 6.41 5.35 -5.10
C VAL A 139 5.07 5.38 -5.84
N ILE A 140 4.90 4.50 -6.81
CA ILE A 140 3.69 4.40 -7.63
C ILE A 140 3.05 3.04 -7.43
N GLN A 141 1.78 3.00 -7.01
CA GLN A 141 0.95 1.79 -7.02
C GLN A 141 -0.03 1.84 -8.19
N PRO A 142 0.27 1.16 -9.31
CA PRO A 142 -0.59 1.19 -10.49
C PRO A 142 -1.86 0.36 -10.33
N PHE A 143 -1.79 -0.73 -9.56
CA PHE A 143 -2.82 -1.74 -9.54
C PHE A 143 -3.33 -2.02 -8.13
N GLY A 144 -4.64 -2.25 -8.03
CA GLY A 144 -5.30 -2.75 -6.84
C GLY A 144 -5.34 -4.28 -6.80
N ARG A 145 -5.88 -4.83 -5.70
CA ARG A 145 -5.99 -6.30 -5.50
C ARG A 145 -6.85 -7.00 -6.57
N GLY A 146 -7.76 -6.27 -7.22
CA GLY A 146 -8.67 -6.82 -8.23
C GLY A 146 -8.01 -7.10 -9.57
N VAL A 147 -6.79 -6.62 -9.78
CA VAL A 147 -6.09 -6.77 -11.05
C VAL A 147 -5.83 -8.24 -11.39
N GLN A 148 -6.01 -8.57 -12.65
CA GLN A 148 -5.76 -9.89 -13.22
C GLN A 148 -4.72 -9.76 -14.33
N ASN A 149 -3.86 -10.77 -14.43
CA ASN A 149 -2.88 -10.89 -15.51
C ASN A 149 -3.10 -12.25 -16.20
N THR A 150 -3.63 -12.21 -17.42
CA THR A 150 -3.88 -13.40 -18.23
C THR A 150 -3.02 -13.31 -19.47
N ASP A 151 -1.97 -14.13 -19.54
CA ASP A 151 -1.05 -14.21 -20.67
C ASP A 151 -0.44 -12.84 -21.10
N GLY A 152 -0.17 -11.99 -20.11
CA GLY A 152 0.38 -10.64 -20.34
C GLY A 152 -0.67 -9.55 -20.54
N TYR A 153 -1.94 -9.91 -20.65
CA TYR A 153 -3.03 -8.95 -20.65
C TYR A 153 -3.44 -8.62 -19.20
N ILE A 154 -3.21 -7.37 -18.81
CA ILE A 154 -3.46 -6.87 -17.45
C ILE A 154 -4.75 -6.06 -17.48
N PHE A 155 -5.70 -6.45 -16.65
CA PHE A 155 -6.98 -5.74 -16.50
C PHE A 155 -7.50 -5.84 -15.05
N ASP A 156 -8.34 -4.91 -14.67
CA ASP A 156 -9.03 -4.90 -13.37
C ASP A 156 -10.54 -4.79 -13.59
N PRO A 157 -11.30 -5.90 -13.39
CA PRO A 157 -12.75 -5.87 -13.59
C PRO A 157 -13.47 -4.92 -12.62
N SER A 158 -12.80 -4.49 -11.56
CA SER A 158 -13.35 -3.49 -10.63
C SER A 158 -13.15 -2.04 -11.09
N SER A 159 -12.43 -1.80 -12.20
CA SER A 159 -12.10 -0.47 -12.75
C SER A 159 -11.53 0.50 -11.71
N ARG A 160 -10.70 -0.01 -10.78
CA ARG A 160 -9.98 0.78 -9.77
C ARG A 160 -8.51 0.97 -10.11
N SER A 161 -7.93 0.03 -10.86
CA SER A 161 -6.53 0.08 -11.27
C SER A 161 -6.35 0.96 -12.51
N PHE A 162 -5.15 1.52 -12.65
CA PHE A 162 -4.78 2.23 -13.89
C PHE A 162 -4.79 1.28 -15.09
N ASN A 163 -5.14 1.80 -16.24
CA ASN A 163 -4.85 1.14 -17.51
C ASN A 163 -3.33 1.13 -17.74
N VAL A 164 -2.81 0.04 -18.28
CA VAL A 164 -1.35 -0.13 -18.48
C VAL A 164 -0.77 0.98 -19.37
N SER A 165 -1.47 1.34 -20.45
CA SER A 165 -1.04 2.41 -21.37
C SER A 165 -0.90 3.75 -20.64
N ASP A 166 -1.89 4.10 -19.83
CA ASP A 166 -1.97 5.40 -19.19
C ASP A 166 -0.91 5.54 -18.10
N ILE A 167 -0.77 4.51 -17.25
CA ILE A 167 0.25 4.53 -16.21
C ILE A 167 1.67 4.43 -16.77
N ALA A 168 1.87 3.74 -17.91
CA ALA A 168 3.15 3.70 -18.58
C ALA A 168 3.57 5.09 -19.07
N GLU A 169 2.65 5.87 -19.63
CA GLU A 169 2.92 7.25 -20.05
C GLU A 169 3.28 8.15 -18.85
N ILE A 170 2.54 8.05 -17.74
CA ILE A 170 2.84 8.78 -16.50
C ILE A 170 4.22 8.43 -15.97
N ILE A 171 4.54 7.14 -15.87
CA ILE A 171 5.86 6.67 -15.41
C ILE A 171 6.97 7.18 -16.34
N ASN A 172 6.78 7.08 -17.67
CA ASN A 172 7.76 7.53 -18.65
C ASN A 172 8.03 9.02 -18.60
N ASP A 173 7.05 9.81 -18.18
CA ASP A 173 7.24 11.24 -17.97
C ASP A 173 7.95 11.52 -16.63
N LEU A 174 7.45 10.97 -15.53
CA LEU A 174 8.00 11.24 -14.18
C LEU A 174 9.44 10.74 -14.01
N LYS A 175 9.81 9.60 -14.61
CA LYS A 175 11.18 9.06 -14.51
C LYS A 175 12.26 9.93 -15.17
N LYS A 176 11.89 10.89 -16.02
CA LYS A 176 12.84 11.87 -16.56
C LYS A 176 13.43 12.71 -15.44
N ASP A 177 12.65 13.02 -14.42
CA ASP A 177 12.96 13.98 -13.38
C ASP A 177 13.19 13.36 -12.00
N TYR A 178 12.53 12.23 -11.70
CA TYR A 178 12.48 11.61 -10.37
C TYR A 178 12.86 10.14 -10.41
N ALA A 179 13.37 9.63 -9.28
CA ALA A 179 13.52 8.20 -9.08
C ALA A 179 12.13 7.57 -8.86
N VAL A 180 11.76 6.59 -9.70
CA VAL A 180 10.44 5.94 -9.66
C VAL A 180 10.59 4.53 -9.11
N ILE A 181 9.78 4.20 -8.09
CA ILE A 181 9.61 2.85 -7.54
C ILE A 181 8.19 2.40 -7.82
N ILE A 182 8.03 1.23 -8.43
CA ILE A 182 6.72 0.68 -8.75
C ILE A 182 6.35 -0.39 -7.73
N MET A 183 5.23 -0.19 -7.04
CA MET A 183 4.62 -1.15 -6.13
C MET A 183 3.66 -2.03 -6.91
N SER A 184 4.17 -3.14 -7.47
CA SER A 184 3.41 -4.12 -8.23
C SER A 184 3.87 -5.54 -7.92
N GLU A 185 2.93 -6.50 -7.96
CA GLU A 185 3.21 -7.92 -7.77
C GLU A 185 3.85 -8.56 -9.02
N PHE A 186 3.68 -7.93 -10.16
CA PHE A 186 4.21 -8.41 -11.45
C PHE A 186 4.77 -7.27 -12.29
N PRO A 187 5.74 -7.56 -13.14
CA PRO A 187 6.26 -6.59 -14.10
C PRO A 187 5.24 -6.30 -15.20
N PHE A 188 5.27 -5.09 -15.73
CA PHE A 188 4.53 -4.71 -16.93
C PHE A 188 5.39 -3.79 -17.80
N GLU A 189 5.08 -3.74 -19.09
CA GLU A 189 5.85 -2.94 -20.04
C GLU A 189 5.46 -1.47 -19.92
N THR A 190 6.46 -0.61 -19.78
CA THR A 190 6.30 0.85 -19.83
C THR A 190 6.69 1.43 -21.20
N GLY A 191 6.96 0.56 -22.19
CA GLY A 191 7.30 0.97 -23.57
C GLY A 191 8.72 1.51 -23.79
N ASP A 192 9.54 1.59 -22.74
CA ASP A 192 10.93 2.03 -22.81
C ASP A 192 11.86 0.97 -22.23
N SER A 193 12.78 0.46 -23.08
CA SER A 193 13.74 -0.57 -22.67
C SER A 193 14.85 -0.06 -21.73
N LYS A 194 14.98 1.25 -21.54
CA LYS A 194 15.89 1.84 -20.57
C LYS A 194 15.21 1.99 -19.23
N HIS A 195 15.23 0.93 -18.46
CA HIS A 195 14.58 0.83 -17.14
C HIS A 195 15.16 1.83 -16.13
N GLU A 196 14.64 3.04 -16.14
CA GLU A 196 14.96 4.04 -15.11
C GLU A 196 13.99 4.00 -13.93
N HIS A 197 13.19 2.95 -13.82
CA HIS A 197 12.32 2.70 -12.67
C HIS A 197 12.72 1.39 -11.97
N ALA A 198 12.36 1.26 -10.71
CA ALA A 198 12.64 0.09 -9.90
C ALA A 198 11.37 -0.69 -9.58
N LEU A 199 11.44 -2.04 -9.72
CA LEU A 199 10.44 -2.98 -9.23
C LEU A 199 11.09 -3.87 -8.16
N PRO A 200 11.26 -3.37 -6.94
CA PRO A 200 11.87 -4.18 -5.89
C PRO A 200 10.94 -5.33 -5.51
N GLN A 201 11.51 -6.53 -5.42
CA GLN A 201 10.80 -7.70 -4.90
C GLN A 201 10.67 -7.58 -3.38
N VAL A 202 9.56 -7.00 -2.94
CA VAL A 202 9.29 -6.73 -1.53
C VAL A 202 8.16 -7.64 -1.07
N PRO A 203 8.47 -8.72 -0.35
CA PRO A 203 7.49 -9.74 0.03
C PRO A 203 6.57 -9.31 1.16
N ASP A 204 6.94 -8.27 1.92
CA ASP A 204 6.20 -7.82 3.10
C ASP A 204 5.60 -6.43 2.87
N ILE A 205 4.29 -6.32 3.09
CA ILE A 205 3.55 -5.06 3.01
C ILE A 205 4.09 -3.98 3.97
N ARG A 206 4.74 -4.37 5.06
CA ARG A 206 5.37 -3.45 6.00
C ARG A 206 6.63 -2.80 5.44
N LEU A 207 7.39 -3.51 4.61
CA LEU A 207 8.51 -2.92 3.87
C LEU A 207 8.01 -1.89 2.86
N TRP A 208 6.85 -2.13 2.25
CA TRP A 208 6.18 -1.11 1.43
C TRP A 208 5.77 0.11 2.25
N ALA A 209 5.27 -0.08 3.48
CA ALA A 209 4.99 1.05 4.37
C ALA A 209 6.26 1.87 4.67
N GLY A 210 7.39 1.21 4.87
CA GLY A 210 8.69 1.86 5.01
C GLY A 210 9.13 2.62 3.75
N LEU A 211 8.98 2.02 2.57
CA LEU A 211 9.33 2.66 1.29
C LEU A 211 8.45 3.89 1.04
N ILE A 212 7.14 3.80 1.27
CA ILE A 212 6.23 4.93 1.15
C ILE A 212 6.58 6.03 2.15
N GLN A 213 6.85 5.69 3.40
CA GLN A 213 7.25 6.66 4.43
C GLN A 213 8.54 7.41 4.08
N CYS A 214 9.52 6.72 3.48
CA CYS A 214 10.81 7.30 3.12
C CYS A 214 10.82 7.95 1.74
N SER A 215 9.76 7.81 0.94
CA SER A 215 9.63 8.47 -0.37
C SER A 215 9.21 9.94 -0.23
N ASP A 216 9.43 10.71 -1.27
CA ASP A 216 9.05 12.13 -1.30
C ASP A 216 7.57 12.31 -1.67
N HIS A 217 6.95 11.32 -2.33
CA HIS A 217 5.55 11.34 -2.76
C HIS A 217 5.04 9.95 -3.11
N PHE A 218 3.72 9.77 -3.07
CA PHE A 218 3.03 8.57 -3.47
C PHE A 218 1.98 8.88 -4.54
N LEU A 219 1.97 8.09 -5.63
CA LEU A 219 0.91 8.08 -6.63
C LEU A 219 0.22 6.72 -6.60
N GLY A 220 -1.09 6.68 -6.56
CA GLY A 220 -1.82 5.41 -6.61
C GLY A 220 -3.27 5.52 -7.00
N CYS A 221 -3.85 4.34 -7.20
CA CYS A 221 -5.29 4.14 -7.40
C CYS A 221 -6.00 3.85 -6.06
N ASP A 222 -7.31 3.53 -6.14
CA ASP A 222 -8.07 3.03 -4.97
C ASP A 222 -7.56 1.66 -4.53
N SER A 223 -6.52 1.69 -3.71
CA SER A 223 -5.90 0.50 -3.13
C SER A 223 -5.21 0.80 -1.80
N VAL A 224 -4.58 -0.24 -1.21
CA VAL A 224 -3.94 -0.17 0.11
C VAL A 224 -2.87 0.92 0.23
N GLY A 225 -2.16 1.23 -0.85
CA GLY A 225 -1.03 2.18 -0.83
C GLY A 225 -1.43 3.59 -0.39
N GLN A 226 -2.58 4.11 -0.82
CA GLN A 226 -3.05 5.42 -0.35
C GLN A 226 -3.35 5.44 1.16
N HIS A 227 -3.88 4.33 1.69
CA HIS A 227 -4.14 4.20 3.13
C HIS A 227 -2.84 4.08 3.94
N ILE A 228 -1.84 3.36 3.39
CA ILE A 228 -0.50 3.32 3.98
C ILE A 228 0.11 4.72 3.98
N ALA A 229 0.09 5.41 2.83
CA ALA A 229 0.66 6.76 2.70
C ALA A 229 0.02 7.74 3.71
N LYS A 230 -1.32 7.68 3.86
CA LYS A 230 -2.03 8.43 4.91
C LYS A 230 -1.51 8.09 6.30
N ALA A 231 -1.39 6.80 6.61
CA ALA A 231 -1.02 6.30 7.94
C ALA A 231 0.44 6.60 8.33
N VAL A 232 1.33 6.78 7.34
CA VAL A 232 2.74 7.11 7.57
C VAL A 232 3.09 8.57 7.29
N GLY A 233 2.12 9.40 6.84
CA GLY A 233 2.27 10.84 6.66
C GLY A 233 2.97 11.26 5.36
N THR A 234 2.87 10.46 4.29
CA THR A 234 3.41 10.79 2.97
C THR A 234 2.35 11.50 2.12
N THR A 235 2.73 12.51 1.35
CA THR A 235 1.82 13.21 0.43
C THR A 235 1.38 12.29 -0.71
N VAL A 236 0.14 12.45 -1.19
CA VAL A 236 -0.49 11.53 -2.13
C VAL A 236 -1.12 12.26 -3.31
N THR A 237 -0.94 11.72 -4.51
CA THR A 237 -1.86 11.91 -5.64
C THR A 237 -2.65 10.61 -5.81
N ALA A 238 -3.96 10.66 -5.59
CA ALA A 238 -4.84 9.51 -5.73
C ALA A 238 -5.75 9.68 -6.95
N VAL A 239 -5.69 8.72 -7.87
CA VAL A 239 -6.57 8.70 -9.05
C VAL A 239 -7.70 7.72 -8.80
N ILE A 240 -8.93 8.21 -8.87
CA ILE A 240 -10.13 7.47 -8.49
C ILE A 240 -11.05 7.31 -9.70
N GLY A 241 -11.36 6.06 -10.01
CA GLY A 241 -12.26 5.68 -11.10
C GLY A 241 -13.64 5.26 -10.59
N SER A 242 -13.86 3.95 -10.47
CA SER A 242 -15.18 3.37 -10.18
C SER A 242 -15.72 3.67 -8.77
N THR A 243 -14.87 3.95 -7.79
CA THR A 243 -15.28 4.22 -6.41
C THR A 243 -15.49 5.71 -6.13
N PHE A 244 -16.09 6.05 -4.99
CA PHE A 244 -16.32 7.43 -4.59
C PHE A 244 -15.22 7.94 -3.65
N PRO A 245 -14.56 9.08 -3.96
CA PRO A 245 -13.47 9.60 -3.13
C PRO A 245 -13.82 9.74 -1.66
N ILE A 246 -15.01 10.22 -1.33
CA ILE A 246 -15.45 10.39 0.06
C ILE A 246 -15.49 9.08 0.85
N ASN A 247 -15.77 7.96 0.16
CA ASN A 247 -15.83 6.66 0.82
C ASN A 247 -14.45 6.07 1.06
N ILE A 248 -13.54 6.18 0.08
CA ILE A 248 -12.32 5.36 0.05
C ILE A 248 -11.02 6.15 0.08
N SER A 249 -11.08 7.48 0.11
CA SER A 249 -9.92 8.34 0.13
C SER A 249 -10.07 9.44 1.19
N TYR A 250 -9.31 10.51 1.07
CA TYR A 250 -9.19 11.55 2.08
C TYR A 250 -9.34 12.94 1.42
N PRO A 251 -10.54 13.30 0.90
CA PRO A 251 -10.72 14.51 0.09
C PRO A 251 -10.47 15.82 0.87
N ASP A 252 -10.65 15.80 2.19
CA ASP A 252 -10.46 16.99 3.03
C ASP A 252 -9.02 17.10 3.57
N ASP A 253 -8.13 16.18 3.19
CA ASP A 253 -6.75 16.19 3.64
C ASP A 253 -5.87 17.03 2.70
N LYS A 254 -5.20 18.04 3.27
CA LYS A 254 -4.26 18.91 2.54
C LYS A 254 -3.09 18.18 1.87
N ASP A 255 -2.75 16.98 2.37
CA ASP A 255 -1.65 16.17 1.85
C ASP A 255 -2.12 15.19 0.75
N PHE A 256 -3.41 15.23 0.39
CA PHE A 256 -4.01 14.44 -0.69
C PHE A 256 -4.47 15.35 -1.84
N ASP A 257 -3.96 15.07 -3.03
CA ASP A 257 -4.51 15.59 -4.28
C ASP A 257 -5.31 14.44 -4.91
N ILE A 258 -6.65 14.59 -4.98
CA ILE A 258 -7.54 13.56 -5.53
C ILE A 258 -7.96 13.97 -6.94
N ILE A 259 -7.69 13.09 -7.90
CA ILE A 259 -8.10 13.24 -9.29
C ILE A 259 -9.22 12.24 -9.54
N ASP A 260 -10.45 12.74 -9.55
CA ASP A 260 -11.66 11.92 -9.73
C ASP A 260 -12.03 11.81 -11.21
N ILE A 261 -11.44 10.84 -11.90
CA ILE A 261 -11.76 10.58 -13.31
C ILE A 261 -13.07 9.83 -13.49
N GLY A 262 -13.52 9.11 -12.48
CA GLY A 262 -14.77 8.36 -12.55
C GLY A 262 -16.01 9.22 -12.74
N ILE A 263 -16.01 10.46 -12.25
CA ILE A 263 -17.12 11.39 -12.48
C ILE A 263 -17.21 11.80 -13.96
N LYS A 264 -16.06 11.93 -14.64
CA LYS A 264 -15.99 12.26 -16.07
C LYS A 264 -16.43 11.07 -16.94
N ASN A 265 -16.12 9.85 -16.50
CA ASN A 265 -16.34 8.60 -17.24
C ASN A 265 -17.65 7.88 -16.88
N GLY A 266 -18.59 8.56 -16.21
CA GLY A 266 -19.91 8.01 -15.94
C GLY A 266 -19.89 6.83 -14.96
N ARG A 267 -19.29 7.05 -13.77
CA ARG A 267 -19.26 6.07 -12.67
C ARG A 267 -20.64 5.50 -12.38
N VAL A 268 -20.72 4.16 -12.35
CA VAL A 268 -21.93 3.40 -12.02
C VAL A 268 -21.76 2.52 -10.77
N PHE A 269 -20.70 2.73 -10.03
CA PHE A 269 -20.36 1.91 -8.87
C PHE A 269 -21.40 2.01 -7.75
N SER A 270 -21.80 0.86 -7.19
CA SER A 270 -22.57 0.77 -5.95
C SER A 270 -21.64 0.45 -4.77
N PRO A 271 -21.55 1.32 -3.76
CA PRO A 271 -20.78 1.00 -2.55
C PRO A 271 -21.43 -0.07 -1.67
N LEU A 272 -22.74 -0.32 -1.83
CA LEU A 272 -23.48 -1.33 -1.07
C LEU A 272 -22.98 -2.73 -1.43
N ARG A 273 -22.72 -3.53 -0.41
CA ARG A 273 -22.40 -4.96 -0.57
C ARG A 273 -23.38 -5.80 0.22
N LEU A 274 -24.03 -6.73 -0.44
CA LEU A 274 -24.93 -7.69 0.19
C LEU A 274 -24.16 -8.87 0.76
N THR A 275 -23.14 -9.33 0.03
CA THR A 275 -22.17 -10.33 0.47
C THR A 275 -20.75 -9.77 0.31
N GLN A 276 -19.74 -10.49 0.73
CA GLN A 276 -18.34 -10.06 0.53
C GLN A 276 -17.93 -10.02 -0.95
N GLU A 277 -18.57 -10.87 -1.77
CA GLU A 277 -18.28 -11.01 -3.21
C GLU A 277 -19.29 -10.26 -4.08
N ASP A 278 -20.42 -9.86 -3.49
CA ASP A 278 -21.51 -9.23 -4.21
C ASP A 278 -21.19 -7.76 -4.44
N GLN A 279 -20.89 -7.45 -5.67
CA GLN A 279 -20.56 -6.12 -6.14
C GLN A 279 -21.56 -5.76 -7.24
N GLN A 280 -22.59 -5.05 -6.84
CA GLN A 280 -23.61 -4.61 -7.80
C GLN A 280 -23.14 -3.35 -8.51
N ASP A 281 -23.50 -3.23 -9.78
CA ASP A 281 -23.27 -2.06 -10.62
C ASP A 281 -21.81 -1.58 -10.63
N MET A 282 -20.87 -2.53 -10.71
CA MET A 282 -19.44 -2.20 -10.70
C MET A 282 -18.83 -2.06 -12.10
N TYR A 283 -19.57 -2.39 -13.11
CA TYR A 283 -19.04 -2.55 -14.46
C TYR A 283 -19.17 -1.26 -15.28
N ASN A 284 -18.17 -0.43 -15.15
CA ASN A 284 -17.80 0.50 -16.19
C ASN A 284 -16.30 0.31 -16.45
N ASP A 285 -15.98 -0.53 -17.42
CA ASP A 285 -14.60 -0.91 -17.76
C ASP A 285 -13.73 0.28 -18.16
N GLU A 286 -14.37 1.39 -18.57
CA GLU A 286 -13.67 2.60 -18.97
C GLU A 286 -13.53 3.64 -17.84
N CYS A 287 -14.01 3.33 -16.64
CA CYS A 287 -14.05 4.30 -15.54
C CYS A 287 -12.66 4.84 -15.15
N MET A 288 -11.61 4.06 -15.40
CA MET A 288 -10.21 4.45 -15.18
C MET A 288 -9.48 4.88 -16.47
N SER A 289 -10.18 4.99 -17.61
CA SER A 289 -9.57 5.49 -18.85
C SER A 289 -9.28 6.97 -18.75
N MET A 290 -8.07 7.37 -19.08
CA MET A 290 -7.62 8.76 -18.99
C MET A 290 -7.42 9.37 -20.37
N SER A 291 -7.94 10.59 -20.55
CA SER A 291 -7.55 11.43 -21.67
C SER A 291 -6.11 11.96 -21.50
N LYS A 292 -5.54 12.55 -22.53
CA LYS A 292 -4.23 13.21 -22.43
C LYS A 292 -4.19 14.34 -21.41
N ASP A 293 -5.30 15.04 -21.24
CA ASP A 293 -5.42 16.09 -20.26
C ASP A 293 -5.47 15.53 -18.83
N ASP A 294 -6.14 14.39 -18.61
CA ASP A 294 -6.16 13.69 -17.31
C ASP A 294 -4.76 13.17 -16.95
N ILE A 295 -4.06 12.56 -17.89
CA ILE A 295 -2.67 12.11 -17.70
C ILE A 295 -1.78 13.29 -17.31
N LYS A 296 -1.92 14.41 -18.02
CA LYS A 296 -1.18 15.63 -17.71
C LYS A 296 -1.53 16.17 -16.32
N GLU A 297 -2.80 16.18 -15.93
CA GLU A 297 -3.24 16.59 -14.59
C GLU A 297 -2.59 15.75 -13.49
N VAL A 298 -2.50 14.42 -13.67
CA VAL A 298 -1.82 13.51 -12.74
C VAL A 298 -0.33 13.84 -12.63
N ILE A 299 0.35 14.03 -13.76
CA ILE A 299 1.77 14.36 -13.81
C ILE A 299 2.04 15.72 -13.12
N ASP A 300 1.23 16.73 -13.43
CA ASP A 300 1.36 18.08 -12.87
C ASP A 300 1.11 18.07 -11.35
N SER A 301 0.14 17.29 -10.85
CA SER A 301 -0.10 17.08 -9.43
C SER A 301 1.12 16.47 -8.75
N CYS A 302 1.67 15.39 -9.28
CA CYS A 302 2.88 14.77 -8.74
C CYS A 302 4.07 15.74 -8.73
N ARG A 303 4.29 16.48 -9.83
CA ARG A 303 5.37 17.47 -9.93
C ARG A 303 5.22 18.62 -8.94
N LYS A 304 4.00 19.10 -8.72
CA LYS A 304 3.70 20.12 -7.72
C LYS A 304 4.14 19.67 -6.32
N ARG A 305 3.86 18.43 -5.96
CA ARG A 305 4.22 17.86 -4.64
C ARG A 305 5.71 17.55 -4.52
N LEU A 306 6.31 16.97 -5.55
CA LEU A 306 7.73 16.66 -5.59
C LEU A 306 8.60 17.93 -5.69
N GLY A 307 8.06 18.98 -6.33
CA GLY A 307 8.80 20.22 -6.59
C GLY A 307 9.87 20.08 -7.66
N LYS A 308 10.77 21.08 -7.77
CA LYS A 308 11.76 21.11 -8.84
C LYS A 308 12.67 19.89 -8.82
N PRO A 309 12.93 19.27 -10.00
CA PRO A 309 13.90 18.20 -10.11
C PRO A 309 15.29 18.65 -9.70
N SER A 310 16.03 17.78 -9.02
CA SER A 310 17.44 17.98 -8.73
C SER A 310 18.21 16.69 -9.01
N THR A 311 19.45 16.84 -9.45
CA THR A 311 20.33 15.72 -9.78
C THR A 311 21.40 15.53 -8.72
N ARG A 312 21.64 14.30 -8.34
CA ARG A 312 22.77 13.95 -7.46
C ARG A 312 24.07 13.97 -8.25
N LYS A 313 25.13 14.53 -7.67
CA LYS A 313 26.47 14.31 -8.22
C LYS A 313 26.78 12.82 -8.10
N LYS A 314 27.03 12.15 -9.23
CA LYS A 314 27.48 10.76 -9.23
C LYS A 314 28.70 10.67 -8.33
N VAL A 315 28.57 9.99 -7.20
CA VAL A 315 29.71 9.58 -6.40
C VAL A 315 30.51 8.62 -7.28
N LYS A 316 31.68 9.04 -7.75
CA LYS A 316 32.61 8.10 -8.40
C LYS A 316 32.83 6.98 -7.40
N LYS A 317 32.40 5.75 -7.72
CA LYS A 317 32.90 4.58 -7.03
C LYS A 317 34.41 4.64 -7.19
N GLU A 318 35.13 4.99 -6.15
CA GLU A 318 36.53 4.62 -6.05
C GLU A 318 36.55 3.09 -6.09
N THR A 319 36.91 2.56 -7.23
CA THR A 319 37.38 1.19 -7.33
C THR A 319 38.64 1.16 -6.49
N THR A 320 38.50 0.84 -5.22
CA THR A 320 39.60 0.28 -4.45
C THR A 320 40.03 -0.96 -5.23
N LYS A 321 41.10 -0.79 -6.05
CA LYS A 321 41.87 -1.94 -6.50
C LYS A 321 42.23 -2.66 -5.21
N ALA A 322 41.69 -3.84 -5.02
CA ALA A 322 42.25 -4.77 -4.06
C ALA A 322 43.68 -5.02 -4.56
N GLU A 323 44.63 -4.37 -3.97
CA GLU A 323 46.01 -4.74 -4.10
C GLU A 323 46.12 -6.16 -3.59
N SER A 324 46.46 -7.06 -4.50
CA SER A 324 46.73 -8.44 -4.15
C SER A 324 47.96 -8.48 -3.24
N CYS A 325 47.74 -8.47 -1.94
CA CYS A 325 48.78 -8.79 -0.97
C CYS A 325 49.02 -10.30 -0.99
N CYS A 326 49.68 -10.82 -2.00
CA CYS A 326 50.22 -12.18 -2.04
C CYS A 326 51.39 -12.29 -2.97
N ASP A 327 52.48 -11.58 -2.61
CA ASP A 327 53.84 -11.89 -3.05
C ASP A 327 54.71 -12.26 -1.85
N ASP A 328 54.17 -13.02 -0.92
CA ASP A 328 54.94 -13.65 0.16
C ASP A 328 55.00 -15.17 -0.05
N PRO A 329 56.17 -15.73 -0.38
CA PRO A 329 56.31 -17.17 -0.62
C PRO A 329 56.13 -18.06 0.62
N SER A 330 55.81 -17.49 1.77
CA SER A 330 55.67 -18.19 3.05
C SER A 330 54.25 -18.51 3.50
N CYS A 331 53.21 -18.22 2.68
CA CYS A 331 51.81 -18.50 3.06
C CYS A 331 51.43 -19.98 2.81
N PRO A 332 51.12 -20.78 3.85
CA PRO A 332 50.81 -22.19 3.69
C PRO A 332 49.40 -22.37 3.10
N THR A 333 49.32 -22.89 1.87
CA THR A 333 48.08 -23.32 1.22
C THR A 333 47.43 -24.46 1.97
N SER A 334 46.36 -24.20 2.69
CA SER A 334 45.51 -25.26 3.25
C SER A 334 44.62 -25.85 2.13
N THR A 335 45.00 -27.05 1.69
CA THR A 335 44.23 -27.90 0.80
C THR A 335 42.98 -28.41 1.50
N VAL A 336 41.79 -27.84 1.15
CA VAL A 336 40.50 -28.45 1.51
C VAL A 336 40.19 -29.54 0.50
N LYS A 337 40.29 -30.80 0.91
CA LYS A 337 39.82 -31.95 0.15
C LYS A 337 38.29 -31.99 0.10
N THR A 338 37.74 -31.82 -1.06
CA THR A 338 36.34 -32.17 -1.36
C THR A 338 36.14 -33.69 -1.26
N LYS A 339 35.33 -34.13 -0.31
CA LYS A 339 34.78 -35.52 -0.31
C LYS A 339 33.56 -35.55 -1.23
N LYS A 340 33.68 -36.33 -2.29
CA LYS A 340 32.58 -36.85 -3.11
C LYS A 340 31.88 -38.00 -2.38
N GLY A 341 30.54 -38.05 -2.55
CA GLY A 341 29.78 -39.31 -2.56
C GLY A 341 29.02 -39.59 -1.27
N PHE A 342 27.73 -39.75 -1.37
CA PHE A 342 27.01 -40.99 -1.58
C PHE A 342 25.53 -40.71 -1.73
N GLY A 343 24.94 -41.33 -2.77
CA GLY A 343 23.53 -41.43 -3.03
C GLY A 343 22.90 -42.59 -2.26
N SER A 344 21.65 -42.45 -2.08
CA SER A 344 20.55 -43.40 -2.24
C SER A 344 19.27 -42.66 -1.82
#